data_2b60051936b0d387b46e241da022a34b
#
_entry.id   2b60051936b0d387b46e241da022a34b
#
_cell.length_a   1.000
_cell.length_b   1.000
_cell.length_c   1.000
_cell.angle_alpha   90.00
_cell.angle_beta   90.00
_cell.angle_gamma   90.00
#
_symmetry.space_group_name_H-M   'P 1'
#
loop_
_entity.id
_entity.type
_entity.pdbx_description
1 polymer ?
#
loop_
_entity_poly.entity_id
_entity_poly.type
_entity_poly.pdbx_seq_one_letter_code
_entity_poly.pdbx_strand_id
1 'polypeptide(L)'
;MIKPSTLYNELLKNGTDFFAGVPDSLLKSFCAYVTDNAPSEKHIISANEGSATALAAGYHFATGKIPLIYMQNSGEGNMINPLLSLVDPDVYSVPLLIFIGWRGEPGVHAEPQHVKQ
;
A
#
# COMPACT_ATOMS: atom_id res chain seq x y z
N MET A 1 14.73 -2.30 13.74
CA MET A 1 13.36 -2.34 13.19
C MET A 1 12.66 -1.00 13.47
N ILE A 2 12.00 -0.43 12.47
CA ILE A 2 11.27 0.83 12.64
C ILE A 2 10.00 0.56 13.44
N LYS A 3 9.72 1.39 14.44
CA LYS A 3 8.47 1.27 15.21
C LYS A 3 7.30 1.73 14.33
N PRO A 4 6.18 0.98 14.31
CA PRO A 4 4.99 1.38 13.55
C PRO A 4 4.50 2.80 13.87
N SER A 5 4.52 3.20 15.15
CA SER A 5 4.12 4.55 15.56
C SER A 5 5.00 5.63 14.95
N THR A 6 6.31 5.41 14.92
CA THR A 6 7.26 6.37 14.34
C THR A 6 7.00 6.54 12.84
N LEU A 7 6.84 5.43 12.13
CA LEU A 7 6.56 5.44 10.70
C LEU A 7 5.22 6.13 10.39
N TYR A 8 4.17 5.77 11.10
CA TYR A 8 2.84 6.36 10.93
C TYR A 8 2.85 7.87 11.17
N ASN A 9 3.45 8.31 12.26
CA ASN A 9 3.52 9.74 12.58
C ASN A 9 4.33 10.52 11.54
N GLU A 10 5.41 9.93 11.02
CA GLU A 10 6.20 10.56 9.96
C GLU A 10 5.43 10.65 8.65
N LEU A 11 4.63 9.65 8.31
CA LEU A 11 3.73 9.69 7.14
C LEU A 11 2.71 10.82 7.28
N LEU A 12 2.05 10.93 8.44
CA LEU A 12 1.09 12.02 8.68
C LEU A 12 1.75 13.39 8.58
N LYS A 13 2.94 13.53 9.17
CA LYS A 13 3.70 14.78 9.14
C LYS A 13 4.04 15.22 7.71
N ASN A 14 4.24 14.28 6.81
CA ASN A 14 4.53 14.54 5.41
C ASN A 14 3.28 14.55 4.51
N GLY A 15 2.10 14.56 5.07
CA GLY A 15 0.83 14.72 4.34
C GLY A 15 0.21 13.43 3.83
N THR A 16 0.75 12.25 4.20
CA THR A 16 0.17 10.96 3.85
C THR A 16 -0.70 10.47 5.00
N ASP A 17 -2.02 10.58 4.83
CA ASP A 17 -3.01 10.26 5.85
C ASP A 17 -4.09 9.28 5.40
N PHE A 18 -3.95 8.69 4.21
CA PHE A 18 -4.86 7.70 3.67
C PHE A 18 -4.11 6.42 3.33
N PHE A 19 -4.68 5.28 3.74
CA PHE A 19 -4.08 3.96 3.64
C PHE A 19 -5.09 2.99 3.05
N ALA A 20 -4.71 2.28 2.00
CA ALA A 20 -5.53 1.22 1.43
C ALA A 20 -4.66 0.03 1.07
N GLY A 21 -5.19 -1.18 1.17
CA GLY A 21 -4.39 -2.33 0.79
C GLY A 21 -5.01 -3.67 1.15
N VAL A 22 -4.24 -4.70 0.88
CA VAL A 22 -4.54 -6.07 1.24
C VAL A 22 -3.54 -6.48 2.33
N PRO A 23 -4.00 -6.89 3.51
CA PRO A 23 -3.12 -7.19 4.65
C PRO A 23 -2.08 -8.27 4.31
N ASP A 24 -0.86 -8.04 4.77
CA ASP A 24 0.24 -8.99 4.67
C ASP A 24 0.90 -9.20 6.03
N SER A 25 1.33 -10.44 6.31
CA SER A 25 1.91 -10.79 7.59
C SER A 25 3.26 -10.11 7.87
N LEU A 26 4.02 -9.75 6.84
CA LEU A 26 5.28 -9.02 7.01
C LEU A 26 5.04 -7.55 7.37
N LEU A 27 3.87 -7.01 7.03
CA LEU A 27 3.45 -5.65 7.37
C LEU A 27 2.47 -5.63 8.55
N LYS A 28 2.31 -6.75 9.26
CA LYS A 28 1.30 -6.93 10.31
C LYS A 28 1.32 -5.81 11.36
N SER A 29 2.49 -5.49 11.88
CA SER A 29 2.61 -4.49 12.95
C SER A 29 2.22 -3.09 12.48
N PHE A 30 2.62 -2.71 11.26
CA PHE A 30 2.23 -1.45 10.66
C PHE A 30 0.72 -1.40 10.38
N CYS A 31 0.17 -2.43 9.74
CA CYS A 31 -1.26 -2.49 9.43
C CYS A 31 -2.13 -2.46 10.70
N ALA A 32 -1.72 -3.16 11.75
CA ALA A 32 -2.42 -3.14 13.03
C ALA A 32 -2.41 -1.73 13.65
N TYR A 33 -1.27 -1.05 13.62
CA TYR A 33 -1.16 0.30 14.15
C TYR A 33 -2.05 1.28 13.38
N VAL A 34 -2.08 1.19 12.05
CA VAL A 34 -2.95 2.02 11.21
C VAL A 34 -4.42 1.74 11.53
N THR A 35 -4.81 0.48 11.68
CA THR A 35 -6.18 0.09 12.06
C THR A 35 -6.60 0.72 13.38
N ASP A 36 -5.71 0.73 14.37
CA ASP A 36 -6.01 1.21 15.71
C ASP A 36 -5.99 2.75 15.82
N ASN A 37 -5.27 3.44 14.95
CA ASN A 37 -4.99 4.87 15.10
C ASN A 37 -5.54 5.75 13.98
N ALA A 38 -5.72 5.26 12.77
CA ALA A 38 -6.29 6.05 11.67
C ALA A 38 -7.82 6.15 11.82
N PRO A 39 -8.42 7.28 11.43
CA PRO A 39 -9.87 7.33 11.27
C PRO A 39 -10.35 6.25 10.30
N SER A 40 -11.54 5.69 10.55
CA SER A 40 -12.05 4.56 9.75
C SER A 40 -12.18 4.87 8.26
N GLU A 41 -12.50 6.11 7.92
CA GLU A 41 -12.60 6.57 6.53
C GLU A 41 -11.24 6.79 5.85
N LYS A 42 -10.16 6.71 6.61
CA LYS A 42 -8.78 6.90 6.13
C LYS A 42 -8.01 5.59 5.98
N HIS A 43 -8.60 4.47 6.35
CA HIS A 43 -7.98 3.16 6.22
C HIS A 43 -8.97 2.15 5.65
N ILE A 44 -8.72 1.71 4.42
CA ILE A 44 -9.61 0.81 3.69
C ILE A 44 -8.87 -0.51 3.41
N ILE A 45 -9.38 -1.60 3.97
CA ILE A 45 -8.94 -2.93 3.59
C ILE A 45 -9.69 -3.32 2.33
N SER A 46 -8.96 -3.53 1.26
CA SER A 46 -9.52 -3.74 -0.08
C SER A 46 -9.68 -5.23 -0.41
N ALA A 47 -10.58 -5.54 -1.33
CA ALA A 47 -10.80 -6.90 -1.80
C ALA A 47 -9.61 -7.44 -2.60
N ASN A 48 -8.87 -6.55 -3.30
CA ASN A 48 -7.65 -6.87 -4.02
C ASN A 48 -6.79 -5.62 -4.20
N GLU A 49 -5.58 -5.81 -4.66
CA GLU A 49 -4.56 -4.77 -4.78
C GLU A 49 -4.91 -3.75 -5.88
N GLY A 50 -5.58 -4.19 -6.94
CA GLY A 50 -6.05 -3.29 -7.99
C GLY A 50 -7.10 -2.31 -7.48
N SER A 51 -8.03 -2.78 -6.66
CA SER A 51 -9.02 -1.93 -6.00
C SER A 51 -8.37 -0.94 -5.04
N ALA A 52 -7.37 -1.38 -4.29
CA ALA A 52 -6.60 -0.50 -3.39
C ALA A 52 -5.92 0.63 -4.19
N THR A 53 -5.32 0.31 -5.32
CA THR A 53 -4.66 1.29 -6.19
C THR A 53 -5.66 2.31 -6.74
N ALA A 54 -6.83 1.85 -7.18
CA ALA A 54 -7.88 2.73 -7.68
C ALA A 54 -8.46 3.65 -6.59
N LEU A 55 -8.67 3.14 -5.38
CA LEU A 55 -9.09 3.94 -4.22
C LEU A 55 -8.07 5.02 -3.90
N ALA A 56 -6.80 4.67 -3.89
CA ALA A 56 -5.71 5.61 -3.63
C ALA A 56 -5.65 6.71 -4.69
N ALA A 57 -5.76 6.34 -5.96
CA ALA A 57 -5.80 7.32 -7.05
C ALA A 57 -6.98 8.30 -6.87
N GLY A 58 -8.18 7.79 -6.55
CA GLY A 58 -9.35 8.61 -6.27
C GLY A 58 -9.14 9.56 -5.10
N TYR A 59 -8.51 9.11 -4.04
CA TYR A 59 -8.17 9.95 -2.89
C TYR A 59 -7.23 11.10 -3.29
N HIS A 60 -6.22 10.80 -4.09
CA HIS A 60 -5.33 11.84 -4.61
C HIS A 60 -6.10 12.86 -5.47
N PHE A 61 -6.96 12.41 -6.35
CA PHE A 61 -7.76 13.32 -7.19
C PHE A 61 -8.64 14.25 -6.36
N ALA A 62 -9.20 13.73 -5.26
CA ALA A 62 -10.09 14.51 -4.40
C ALA A 62 -9.35 15.49 -3.49
N THR A 63 -8.13 15.19 -3.06
CA THR A 63 -7.44 15.91 -1.99
C THR A 63 -6.10 16.54 -2.38
N GLY A 64 -5.49 16.07 -3.45
CA GLY A 64 -4.11 16.43 -3.81
C GLY A 64 -3.04 15.79 -2.93
N LYS A 65 -3.42 15.01 -1.92
CA LYS A 65 -2.48 14.34 -1.00
C LYS A 65 -1.91 13.09 -1.64
N ILE A 66 -0.78 12.62 -1.10
CA ILE A 66 -0.13 11.40 -1.54
C ILE A 66 -0.62 10.22 -0.68
N PRO A 67 -1.43 9.32 -1.24
CA PRO A 67 -1.92 8.15 -0.52
C PRO A 67 -0.86 7.07 -0.40
N LEU A 68 -1.09 6.11 0.50
CA LEU A 68 -0.26 4.93 0.65
C LEU A 68 -1.08 3.67 0.42
N ILE A 69 -0.56 2.76 -0.40
CA ILE A 69 -1.10 1.40 -0.52
C ILE A 69 -0.10 0.39 0.01
N TYR A 70 -0.62 -0.71 0.54
CA TYR A 70 0.22 -1.79 1.04
C TYR A 70 -0.28 -3.14 0.53
N MET A 71 0.65 -4.06 0.34
CA MET A 71 0.35 -5.40 -0.20
C MET A 71 1.50 -6.37 0.04
N GLN A 72 1.22 -7.64 -0.18
CA GLN A 72 2.25 -8.66 -0.33
C GLN A 72 2.81 -8.63 -1.77
N ASN A 73 4.07 -9.02 -1.97
CA ASN A 73 4.63 -9.05 -3.33
C ASN A 73 3.84 -9.93 -4.30
N SER A 74 3.24 -11.02 -3.83
CA SER A 74 2.39 -11.87 -4.69
C SER A 74 1.11 -11.16 -5.17
N GLY A 75 0.78 -9.99 -4.61
CA GLY A 75 -0.34 -9.15 -5.05
C GLY A 75 0.01 -8.13 -6.12
N GLU A 76 1.29 -7.96 -6.44
CA GLU A 76 1.74 -6.95 -7.40
C GLU A 76 1.10 -7.13 -8.77
N GLY A 77 0.88 -8.38 -9.19
CA GLY A 77 0.21 -8.69 -10.46
C GLY A 77 -1.19 -8.06 -10.58
N ASN A 78 -1.92 -7.96 -9.49
CA ASN A 78 -3.25 -7.33 -9.46
C ASN A 78 -3.18 -5.80 -9.57
N MET A 79 -2.05 -5.22 -9.20
CA MET A 79 -1.84 -3.78 -9.25
C MET A 79 -1.41 -3.29 -10.64
N ILE A 80 -0.85 -4.14 -11.49
CA ILE A 80 -0.23 -3.74 -12.75
C ILE A 80 -1.21 -2.95 -13.63
N ASN A 81 -2.43 -3.44 -13.82
CA ASN A 81 -3.40 -2.75 -14.67
C ASN A 81 -3.68 -1.32 -14.19
N PRO A 82 -4.18 -1.08 -12.97
CA PRO A 82 -4.43 0.29 -12.52
C PRO A 82 -3.15 1.13 -12.40
N LEU A 83 -2.00 0.51 -12.13
CA LEU A 83 -0.73 1.22 -12.11
C LEU A 83 -0.43 1.85 -13.47
N LEU A 84 -0.58 1.09 -14.55
CA LEU A 84 -0.32 1.55 -15.91
C LEU A 84 -1.47 2.36 -16.50
N SER A 85 -2.71 2.12 -16.09
CA SER A 85 -3.90 2.76 -16.68
C SER A 85 -4.39 4.00 -15.93
N LEU A 86 -3.93 4.22 -14.68
CA LEU A 86 -4.31 5.36 -13.85
C LEU A 86 -3.09 6.13 -13.34
N VAL A 87 -2.14 5.43 -12.73
CA VAL A 87 -1.06 6.04 -11.96
C VAL A 87 0.08 6.53 -12.82
N ASP A 88 0.32 5.87 -13.94
CA ASP A 88 1.44 6.14 -14.84
C ASP A 88 1.57 7.64 -15.16
N PRO A 89 2.81 8.18 -15.21
CA PRO A 89 3.05 9.59 -15.55
C PRO A 89 2.42 10.05 -16.87
N ASP A 90 2.32 9.16 -17.84
CA ASP A 90 1.72 9.46 -19.15
C ASP A 90 0.18 9.38 -19.15
N VAL A 91 -0.43 8.99 -18.03
CA VAL A 91 -1.88 8.91 -17.87
C VAL A 91 -2.35 10.03 -16.93
N TYR A 92 -2.46 9.77 -15.62
CA TYR A 92 -2.88 10.78 -14.65
C TYR A 92 -1.77 11.23 -13.72
N SER A 93 -0.61 10.60 -13.77
CA SER A 93 0.58 10.95 -12.98
C SER A 93 0.27 11.06 -11.49
N VAL A 94 -0.29 10.01 -10.91
CA VAL A 94 -0.68 9.99 -9.50
C VAL A 94 0.53 9.67 -8.62
N PRO A 95 0.95 10.56 -7.71
CA PRO A 95 1.97 10.22 -6.72
C PRO A 95 1.40 9.22 -5.72
N LEU A 96 2.15 8.18 -5.42
CA LEU A 96 1.67 7.06 -4.62
C LEU A 96 2.82 6.42 -3.87
N LEU A 97 2.66 6.22 -2.56
CA LEU A 97 3.57 5.38 -1.77
C LEU A 97 3.07 3.93 -1.80
N ILE A 98 3.98 3.01 -2.04
CA ILE A 98 3.66 1.58 -2.10
C ILE A 98 4.54 0.84 -1.10
N PHE A 99 3.92 0.18 -0.12
CA PHE A 99 4.61 -0.69 0.83
C PHE A 99 4.36 -2.14 0.43
N ILE A 100 5.44 -2.84 0.15
CA ILE A 100 5.39 -4.23 -0.27
C ILE A 100 6.07 -5.12 0.77
N GLY A 101 5.31 -6.04 1.35
CA GLY A 101 5.87 -7.11 2.17
C GLY A 101 6.55 -8.14 1.27
N TRP A 102 7.86 -8.08 1.19
CA TRP A 102 8.61 -8.95 0.31
C TRP A 102 8.83 -10.32 0.91
N ARG A 103 8.03 -11.28 0.49
CA ARG A 103 8.24 -12.69 0.74
C ARG A 103 9.08 -13.29 -0.39
N GLY A 104 9.87 -14.31 -0.07
CA GLY A 104 10.74 -14.94 -1.05
C GLY A 104 12.09 -14.25 -1.21
N GLU A 105 12.48 -13.46 -0.22
CA GLU A 105 13.83 -12.92 -0.13
C GLU A 105 14.86 -14.04 -0.21
N PRO A 106 15.96 -13.88 -0.97
CA PRO A 106 16.99 -14.90 -1.08
C PRO A 106 17.49 -15.38 0.28
N GLY A 107 17.53 -16.70 0.47
CA GLY A 107 17.94 -17.33 1.74
C GLY A 107 16.81 -17.57 2.73
N VAL A 108 15.59 -17.11 2.45
CA VAL A 108 14.41 -17.35 3.27
C VAL A 108 13.48 -18.33 2.53
N HIS A 109 13.00 -19.34 3.26
CA HIS A 109 12.05 -20.30 2.67
C HIS A 109 10.70 -19.60 2.39
N ALA A 110 10.20 -19.79 1.17
CA ALA A 110 8.92 -19.26 0.76
C ALA A 110 8.26 -20.13 -0.31
N GLU A 111 6.95 -20.04 -0.42
CA GLU A 111 6.19 -20.73 -1.44
C GLU A 111 6.51 -20.14 -2.84
N PRO A 112 6.38 -20.96 -3.92
CA PRO A 112 6.78 -20.53 -5.27
C PRO A 112 6.20 -19.20 -5.76
N GLN A 113 4.95 -18.87 -5.39
CA GLN A 113 4.31 -17.62 -5.83
C GLN A 113 5.01 -16.38 -5.26
N HIS A 114 5.67 -16.49 -4.11
CA HIS A 114 6.40 -15.38 -3.51
C HIS A 114 7.78 -15.16 -4.14
N VAL A 115 8.34 -16.21 -4.72
CA VAL A 115 9.67 -16.14 -5.34
C VAL A 115 9.62 -15.60 -6.77
N LYS A 116 8.47 -15.71 -7.42
CA LYS A 116 8.29 -15.33 -8.82
C LYS A 116 7.84 -13.89 -9.05
N GLN A 117 7.54 -13.18 -7.99
CA GLN A 117 7.04 -11.80 -8.05
C GLN A 117 7.88 -10.83 -7.24
#